data_23b117b421305babc489de2fc0311feb
#
_entry.id   23b117b421305babc489de2fc0311feb
#
_cell.length_a   1.000
_cell.length_b   1.000
_cell.length_c   1.000
_cell.angle_alpha   90.00
_cell.angle_beta   90.00
_cell.angle_gamma   90.00
#
_symmetry.space_group_name_H-M   'P 1'
#
loop_
_entity.id
_entity.type
_entity.pdbx_description
1 polymer ?
#
loop_
_entity_poly.entity_id
_entity_poly.type
_entity_poly.pdbx_seq_one_letter_code
_entity_poly.pdbx_strand_id
1 'polypeptide(L)'
;KHGLISMKDNADINHLENERKRIASLDSETNNIHRILEDITELLDAIKSLGTPQFTRQARMAFMAKSFCSSLVEAGWFTNDEIEEFMKSINTVSSKFDYDFHKFSLGLMSRNEFNKIYGHLRSGTYDIRTDSYNQMVFRPVTEKNKNYKDKNVSKGLDENRLKEALTSIGFDIHPKEFNNFLVSAIEGREFLKFEFIIIERR
;
A
#
# COMPACT_ATOMS: atom_id res chain seq x y z
N LYS A 1 -6.96 -10.09 -6.01
CA LYS A 1 -6.19 -9.47 -7.12
C LYS A 1 -6.13 -7.99 -6.83
N HIS A 2 -4.92 -7.45 -6.69
CA HIS A 2 -4.71 -6.06 -6.31
C HIS A 2 -4.61 -5.18 -7.56
N GLY A 3 -5.75 -4.70 -8.03
CA GLY A 3 -5.88 -3.63 -9.00
C GLY A 3 -5.12 -3.84 -10.33
N LEU A 4 -4.36 -2.83 -10.74
CA LEU A 4 -3.63 -2.76 -12.00
C LEU A 4 -2.27 -3.51 -11.99
N ILE A 5 -1.98 -4.30 -10.94
CA ILE A 5 -0.74 -5.07 -10.87
C ILE A 5 -0.78 -6.18 -11.89
N SER A 6 0.16 -6.16 -12.83
CA SER A 6 0.25 -7.16 -13.89
C SER A 6 0.72 -8.53 -13.36
N MET A 7 0.51 -9.59 -14.15
CA MET A 7 1.07 -10.92 -13.81
C MET A 7 2.59 -10.88 -13.72
N LYS A 8 3.26 -10.08 -14.56
CA LYS A 8 4.70 -9.88 -14.50
C LYS A 8 5.13 -9.21 -13.19
N ASP A 9 4.43 -8.13 -12.77
CA ASP A 9 4.72 -7.44 -11.52
C ASP A 9 4.59 -8.38 -10.32
N ASN A 10 3.56 -9.24 -10.31
CA ASN A 10 3.39 -10.24 -9.26
C ASN A 10 4.50 -11.30 -9.27
N ALA A 11 4.95 -11.74 -10.45
CA ALA A 11 6.07 -12.68 -10.57
C ALA A 11 7.38 -12.07 -10.05
N ASP A 12 7.65 -10.81 -10.38
CA ASP A 12 8.84 -10.09 -9.91
C ASP A 12 8.82 -9.90 -8.39
N ILE A 13 7.65 -9.56 -7.79
CA ILE A 13 7.48 -9.46 -6.32
C ILE A 13 7.75 -10.80 -5.65
N ASN A 14 7.19 -11.88 -6.18
CA ASN A 14 7.40 -13.22 -5.65
C ASN A 14 8.88 -13.65 -5.76
N HIS A 15 9.56 -13.26 -6.84
CA HIS A 15 10.98 -13.54 -7.00
C HIS A 15 11.80 -12.80 -5.93
N LEU A 16 11.55 -11.51 -5.71
CA LEU A 16 12.20 -10.74 -4.65
C LEU A 16 11.98 -11.34 -3.27
N GLU A 17 10.76 -11.76 -2.95
CA GLU A 17 10.46 -12.39 -1.65
C GLU A 17 11.15 -13.75 -1.50
N ASN A 18 11.28 -14.53 -2.57
CA ASN A 18 12.01 -15.78 -2.55
C ASN A 18 13.52 -15.57 -2.34
N GLU A 19 14.12 -14.56 -3.01
CA GLU A 19 15.52 -14.20 -2.79
C GLU A 19 15.77 -13.74 -1.36
N ARG A 20 14.89 -12.89 -0.82
CA ARG A 20 14.96 -12.49 0.58
C ARG A 20 14.91 -13.69 1.54
N LYS A 21 14.01 -14.65 1.31
CA LYS A 21 13.89 -15.86 2.13
C LYS A 21 15.14 -16.75 2.01
N ARG A 22 15.67 -16.87 0.79
CA ARG A 22 16.92 -17.61 0.54
C ARG A 22 18.06 -17.03 1.36
N ILE A 23 18.27 -15.72 1.28
CA ILE A 23 19.32 -15.01 2.03
C ILE A 23 19.11 -15.18 3.54
N ALA A 24 17.89 -14.94 4.04
CA ALA A 24 17.56 -15.10 5.46
C ALA A 24 17.78 -16.53 5.99
N SER A 25 17.65 -17.56 5.14
CA SER A 25 17.92 -18.96 5.53
C SER A 25 19.40 -19.30 5.61
N LEU A 26 20.28 -18.56 4.92
CA LEU A 26 21.73 -18.77 4.91
C LEU A 26 22.41 -18.10 6.11
N ASP A 27 21.79 -17.07 6.69
CA ASP A 27 22.36 -16.24 7.76
C ASP A 27 22.54 -16.99 9.10
N SER A 28 21.94 -18.15 9.27
CA SER A 28 22.04 -18.93 10.52
C SER A 28 23.37 -19.67 10.71
N GLU A 29 24.23 -19.77 9.68
CA GLU A 29 25.41 -20.64 9.73
C GLU A 29 26.76 -19.95 9.48
N THR A 30 26.80 -18.68 9.02
CA THR A 30 28.06 -18.05 8.63
C THR A 30 28.23 -16.62 9.18
N ASN A 31 29.06 -16.47 10.21
CA ASN A 31 29.62 -15.17 10.66
C ASN A 31 30.63 -14.56 9.66
N ASN A 32 30.48 -14.84 8.35
CA ASN A 32 31.40 -14.31 7.34
C ASN A 32 30.86 -12.99 6.79
N ILE A 33 31.49 -11.87 7.22
CA ILE A 33 31.10 -10.52 6.82
C ILE A 33 31.15 -10.31 5.29
N HIS A 34 32.07 -10.96 4.58
CA HIS A 34 32.13 -10.87 3.12
C HIS A 34 30.89 -11.46 2.47
N ARG A 35 30.44 -12.60 2.97
CA ARG A 35 29.23 -13.24 2.48
C ARG A 35 27.99 -12.37 2.73
N ILE A 36 27.87 -11.80 3.91
CA ILE A 36 26.75 -10.87 4.25
C ILE A 36 26.76 -9.66 3.30
N LEU A 37 27.92 -9.09 2.98
CA LEU A 37 28.01 -7.96 2.05
C LEU A 37 27.65 -8.36 0.62
N GLU A 38 28.02 -9.55 0.17
CA GLU A 38 27.62 -10.10 -1.13
C GLU A 38 26.08 -10.27 -1.20
N ASP A 39 25.49 -10.91 -0.20
CA ASP A 39 24.04 -11.14 -0.12
C ASP A 39 23.24 -9.81 -0.09
N ILE A 40 23.73 -8.80 0.64
CA ILE A 40 23.15 -7.44 0.62
C ILE A 40 23.23 -6.84 -0.78
N THR A 41 24.35 -6.96 -1.45
CA THR A 41 24.56 -6.42 -2.80
C THR A 41 23.62 -7.09 -3.81
N GLU A 42 23.52 -8.42 -3.78
CA GLU A 42 22.60 -9.19 -4.62
C GLU A 42 21.15 -8.76 -4.41
N LEU A 43 20.72 -8.61 -3.14
CA LEU A 43 19.35 -8.19 -2.84
C LEU A 43 19.08 -6.74 -3.30
N LEU A 44 20.03 -5.82 -3.12
CA LEU A 44 19.90 -4.44 -3.60
C LEU A 44 19.79 -4.37 -5.13
N ASP A 45 20.56 -5.16 -5.86
CA ASP A 45 20.49 -5.21 -7.31
C ASP A 45 19.18 -5.84 -7.80
N ALA A 46 18.67 -6.85 -7.12
CA ALA A 46 17.35 -7.41 -7.39
C ALA A 46 16.23 -6.39 -7.13
N ILE A 47 16.30 -5.63 -6.03
CA ILE A 47 15.35 -4.55 -5.73
C ILE A 47 15.38 -3.46 -6.81
N LYS A 48 16.57 -3.04 -7.25
CA LYS A 48 16.70 -2.03 -8.31
C LYS A 48 16.13 -2.51 -9.65
N SER A 49 16.41 -3.75 -10.03
CA SER A 49 16.03 -4.28 -11.35
C SER A 49 14.58 -4.75 -11.44
N LEU A 50 14.06 -5.34 -10.38
CA LEU A 50 12.71 -5.91 -10.37
C LEU A 50 11.72 -5.03 -9.62
N GLY A 51 12.10 -4.48 -8.50
CA GLY A 51 11.23 -3.73 -7.60
C GLY A 51 10.97 -2.29 -8.08
N THR A 52 12.01 -1.50 -8.27
CA THR A 52 11.89 -0.08 -8.61
C THR A 52 11.04 0.20 -9.87
N PRO A 53 11.16 -0.55 -10.98
CA PRO A 53 10.33 -0.32 -12.15
C PRO A 53 8.83 -0.51 -11.90
N GLN A 54 8.46 -1.51 -11.11
CA GLN A 54 7.07 -1.78 -10.77
C GLN A 54 6.50 -0.66 -9.89
N PHE A 55 7.22 -0.31 -8.84
CA PHE A 55 6.82 0.78 -7.95
C PHE A 55 6.63 2.09 -8.72
N THR A 56 7.54 2.41 -9.64
CA THR A 56 7.45 3.60 -10.48
C THR A 56 6.22 3.58 -11.37
N ARG A 57 5.87 2.44 -11.97
CA ARG A 57 4.63 2.30 -12.77
C ARG A 57 3.39 2.56 -11.92
N GLN A 58 3.29 1.91 -10.77
CA GLN A 58 2.13 2.05 -9.89
C GLN A 58 2.04 3.46 -9.28
N ALA A 59 3.17 4.07 -8.93
CA ALA A 59 3.20 5.45 -8.48
C ALA A 59 2.66 6.42 -9.55
N ARG A 60 3.06 6.25 -10.82
CA ARG A 60 2.54 7.06 -11.94
C ARG A 60 1.03 6.90 -12.09
N MET A 61 0.51 5.65 -12.04
CA MET A 61 -0.93 5.40 -12.15
C MET A 61 -1.70 6.08 -11.01
N ALA A 62 -1.19 6.04 -9.79
CA ALA A 62 -1.82 6.70 -8.66
C ALA A 62 -1.76 8.24 -8.76
N PHE A 63 -0.66 8.80 -9.27
CA PHE A 63 -0.59 10.24 -9.56
C PHE A 63 -1.58 10.65 -10.65
N MET A 64 -1.73 9.86 -11.71
CA MET A 64 -2.73 10.10 -12.74
C MET A 64 -4.15 10.07 -12.16
N ALA A 65 -4.47 9.05 -11.35
CA ALA A 65 -5.77 8.95 -10.68
C ALA A 65 -6.05 10.19 -9.81
N LYS A 66 -5.06 10.64 -9.03
CA LYS A 66 -5.18 11.86 -8.22
C LYS A 66 -5.37 13.11 -9.08
N SER A 67 -4.63 13.24 -10.18
CA SER A 67 -4.78 14.37 -11.11
C SER A 67 -6.17 14.39 -11.74
N PHE A 68 -6.71 13.25 -12.13
CA PHE A 68 -8.10 13.17 -12.62
C PHE A 68 -9.11 13.62 -11.57
N CYS A 69 -8.96 13.18 -10.32
CA CYS A 69 -9.83 13.64 -9.23
C CYS A 69 -9.75 15.16 -9.05
N SER A 70 -8.55 15.75 -9.08
CA SER A 70 -8.38 17.21 -8.99
C SER A 70 -9.04 17.92 -10.17
N SER A 71 -8.86 17.42 -11.40
CA SER A 71 -9.48 18.01 -12.61
C SER A 71 -11.01 17.93 -12.58
N LEU A 72 -11.58 16.87 -12.01
CA LEU A 72 -13.05 16.75 -11.83
C LEU A 72 -13.58 17.82 -10.86
N VAL A 73 -12.82 18.16 -9.84
CA VAL A 73 -13.16 19.28 -8.92
C VAL A 73 -13.01 20.63 -9.60
N GLU A 74 -11.88 20.89 -10.25
CA GLU A 74 -11.59 22.14 -10.96
C GLU A 74 -12.62 22.44 -12.05
N ALA A 75 -13.11 21.40 -12.73
CA ALA A 75 -14.18 21.51 -13.73
C ALA A 75 -15.61 21.61 -13.12
N GLY A 76 -15.74 21.56 -11.81
CA GLY A 76 -17.04 21.70 -11.11
C GLY A 76 -17.94 20.45 -11.16
N TRP A 77 -17.44 19.29 -11.60
CA TRP A 77 -18.22 18.08 -11.64
C TRP A 77 -18.43 17.44 -10.27
N PHE A 78 -17.41 17.56 -9.40
CA PHE A 78 -17.44 17.07 -8.03
C PHE A 78 -16.90 18.14 -7.07
N THR A 79 -17.30 18.07 -5.80
CA THR A 79 -16.75 18.92 -4.74
C THR A 79 -15.49 18.28 -4.12
N ASN A 80 -14.69 19.09 -3.43
CA ASN A 80 -13.55 18.56 -2.66
C ASN A 80 -13.99 17.53 -1.62
N ASP A 81 -15.11 17.76 -0.94
CA ASP A 81 -15.62 16.87 0.11
C ASP A 81 -16.02 15.51 -0.48
N GLU A 82 -16.66 15.49 -1.67
CA GLU A 82 -17.01 14.23 -2.35
C GLU A 82 -15.77 13.43 -2.77
N ILE A 83 -14.73 14.10 -3.29
CA ILE A 83 -13.47 13.45 -3.62
C ILE A 83 -12.76 12.97 -2.35
N GLU A 84 -12.78 13.73 -1.27
CA GLU A 84 -12.20 13.30 0.01
C GLU A 84 -12.94 12.08 0.59
N GLU A 85 -14.27 12.04 0.52
CA GLU A 85 -15.07 10.87 0.90
C GLU A 85 -14.76 9.64 0.03
N PHE A 86 -14.66 9.84 -1.30
CA PHE A 86 -14.23 8.81 -2.21
C PHE A 86 -12.86 8.26 -1.83
N MET A 87 -11.86 9.12 -1.64
CA MET A 87 -10.50 8.72 -1.25
C MET A 87 -10.49 7.97 0.10
N LYS A 88 -11.26 8.43 1.07
CA LYS A 88 -11.43 7.75 2.38
C LYS A 88 -12.15 6.41 2.27
N SER A 89 -12.95 6.20 1.23
CA SER A 89 -13.66 4.92 1.02
C SER A 89 -12.75 3.82 0.48
N ILE A 90 -11.62 4.18 -0.15
CA ILE A 90 -10.72 3.21 -0.77
C ILE A 90 -10.06 2.35 0.30
N ASN A 91 -10.13 1.03 0.10
CA ASN A 91 -9.55 0.05 1.01
C ASN A 91 -8.05 -0.10 0.77
N THR A 92 -7.25 0.75 1.40
CA THR A 92 -5.78 0.72 1.31
C THR A 92 -5.16 -0.07 2.45
N VAL A 93 -3.89 -0.45 2.29
CA VAL A 93 -3.12 -1.08 3.39
C VAL A 93 -3.04 -0.16 4.61
N SER A 94 -2.91 1.17 4.40
CA SER A 94 -2.91 2.14 5.50
C SER A 94 -4.23 2.14 6.26
N SER A 95 -5.38 2.14 5.57
CA SER A 95 -6.70 2.10 6.23
C SER A 95 -6.91 0.78 6.99
N LYS A 96 -6.40 -0.33 6.46
CA LYS A 96 -6.43 -1.62 7.15
C LYS A 96 -5.51 -1.64 8.37
N PHE A 97 -4.32 -1.04 8.27
CA PHE A 97 -3.42 -0.88 9.41
C PHE A 97 -4.09 -0.10 10.55
N ASP A 98 -4.73 1.05 10.25
CA ASP A 98 -5.43 1.86 11.24
C ASP A 98 -6.56 1.08 11.93
N TYR A 99 -7.32 0.30 11.16
CA TYR A 99 -8.38 -0.55 11.68
C TYR A 99 -7.82 -1.67 12.59
N ASP A 100 -6.80 -2.39 12.15
CA ASP A 100 -6.19 -3.48 12.90
C ASP A 100 -5.44 -2.95 14.14
N PHE A 101 -4.80 -1.79 14.05
CA PHE A 101 -4.18 -1.11 15.18
C PHE A 101 -5.21 -0.70 16.25
N HIS A 102 -6.37 -0.23 15.80
CA HIS A 102 -7.48 0.07 16.72
C HIS A 102 -7.99 -1.20 17.41
N LYS A 103 -8.19 -2.30 16.68
CA LYS A 103 -8.55 -3.60 17.26
C LYS A 103 -7.52 -4.09 18.28
N PHE A 104 -6.24 -3.96 17.94
CA PHE A 104 -5.14 -4.30 18.84
C PHE A 104 -5.17 -3.43 20.10
N SER A 105 -5.37 -2.13 20.00
CA SER A 105 -5.46 -1.22 21.16
C SER A 105 -6.65 -1.50 22.07
N LEU A 106 -7.74 -2.07 21.55
CA LEU A 106 -8.91 -2.52 22.31
C LEU A 106 -8.78 -3.95 22.86
N GLY A 107 -7.67 -4.65 22.57
CA GLY A 107 -7.48 -6.05 22.97
C GLY A 107 -8.29 -7.06 22.15
N LEU A 108 -8.88 -6.62 21.02
CA LEU A 108 -9.64 -7.47 20.08
C LEU A 108 -8.74 -8.19 19.06
N MET A 109 -7.47 -7.83 19.00
CA MET A 109 -6.44 -8.47 18.21
C MET A 109 -5.22 -8.72 19.08
N SER A 110 -4.65 -9.91 19.02
CA SER A 110 -3.47 -10.25 19.83
C SER A 110 -2.21 -9.56 19.29
N ARG A 111 -1.22 -9.36 20.19
CA ARG A 111 0.09 -8.81 19.78
C ARG A 111 0.77 -9.69 18.72
N ASN A 112 0.66 -11.00 18.85
CA ASN A 112 1.25 -11.92 17.88
C ASN A 112 0.64 -11.79 16.50
N GLU A 113 -0.69 -11.66 16.40
CA GLU A 113 -1.38 -11.43 15.12
C GLU A 113 -1.00 -10.09 14.53
N PHE A 114 -0.99 -9.01 15.31
CA PHE A 114 -0.59 -7.69 14.85
C PHE A 114 0.86 -7.69 14.37
N ASN A 115 1.79 -8.22 15.16
CA ASN A 115 3.21 -8.25 14.82
C ASN A 115 3.52 -9.14 13.61
N LYS A 116 2.77 -10.20 13.38
CA LYS A 116 2.92 -11.06 12.20
C LYS A 116 2.70 -10.28 10.91
N ILE A 117 1.77 -9.31 10.92
CA ILE A 117 1.41 -8.50 9.74
C ILE A 117 2.26 -7.22 9.70
N TYR A 118 2.34 -6.49 10.80
CA TYR A 118 2.84 -5.11 10.86
C TYR A 118 4.13 -4.95 11.68
N GLY A 119 4.60 -5.99 12.35
CA GLY A 119 5.73 -5.91 13.30
C GLY A 119 7.03 -5.37 12.71
N HIS A 120 7.24 -5.53 11.41
CA HIS A 120 8.40 -5.02 10.67
C HIS A 120 8.33 -3.51 10.37
N LEU A 121 7.14 -2.90 10.46
CA LEU A 121 6.98 -1.46 10.20
C LEU A 121 7.52 -0.62 11.36
N ARG A 122 7.85 0.63 11.06
CA ARG A 122 8.28 1.66 12.01
C ARG A 122 7.31 2.83 11.99
N SER A 123 7.04 3.40 13.16
CA SER A 123 6.09 4.51 13.30
C SER A 123 6.65 5.78 12.65
N GLY A 124 5.99 6.23 11.57
CA GLY A 124 6.22 7.56 10.97
C GLY A 124 7.59 7.81 10.35
N THR A 125 8.46 6.78 10.20
CA THR A 125 9.83 6.98 9.73
C THR A 125 10.34 5.81 8.88
N TYR A 126 11.28 6.13 7.98
CA TYR A 126 12.11 5.15 7.26
C TYR A 126 13.48 4.94 7.92
N ASP A 127 13.77 5.58 9.05
CA ASP A 127 15.02 5.41 9.78
C ASP A 127 15.09 4.02 10.43
N ILE A 128 16.03 3.19 9.97
CA ILE A 128 16.20 1.81 10.46
C ILE A 128 16.64 1.75 11.94
N ARG A 129 17.14 2.84 12.50
CA ARG A 129 17.53 2.96 13.91
C ARG A 129 16.33 3.12 14.85
N THR A 130 15.17 3.51 14.31
CA THR A 130 13.94 3.60 15.10
C THR A 130 13.37 2.22 15.32
N ASP A 131 12.87 1.94 16.53
CA ASP A 131 12.24 0.67 16.87
C ASP A 131 11.09 0.33 15.93
N SER A 132 11.05 -0.92 15.48
CA SER A 132 9.90 -1.47 14.76
C SER A 132 8.75 -1.76 15.73
N TYR A 133 7.53 -1.94 15.20
CA TYR A 133 6.39 -2.30 16.04
C TYR A 133 6.62 -3.59 16.83
N ASN A 134 7.43 -4.51 16.33
CA ASN A 134 7.83 -5.72 17.04
C ASN A 134 8.61 -5.42 18.33
N GLN A 135 9.45 -4.39 18.31
CA GLN A 135 10.33 -3.96 19.40
C GLN A 135 9.63 -2.97 20.35
N MET A 136 8.62 -2.25 19.85
CA MET A 136 7.92 -1.24 20.63
C MET A 136 7.11 -1.84 21.77
N VAL A 137 7.15 -1.18 22.93
CA VAL A 137 6.25 -1.46 24.04
C VAL A 137 4.98 -0.60 23.86
N PHE A 138 3.89 -1.24 23.42
CA PHE A 138 2.61 -0.55 23.28
C PHE A 138 1.94 -0.42 24.65
N ARG A 139 1.52 0.79 24.99
CA ARG A 139 0.55 1.03 26.05
C ARG A 139 -0.85 1.05 25.43
N PRO A 140 -1.85 0.37 26.02
CA PRO A 140 -3.22 0.45 25.53
C PRO A 140 -3.66 1.91 25.49
N VAL A 141 -4.14 2.36 24.35
CA VAL A 141 -4.71 3.72 24.23
C VAL A 141 -6.15 3.64 24.72
N THR A 142 -6.46 4.41 25.75
CA THR A 142 -7.79 4.47 26.37
C THR A 142 -8.80 5.33 25.59
N GLU A 143 -8.43 5.86 24.42
CA GLU A 143 -9.34 6.67 23.61
C GLU A 143 -10.37 5.81 22.87
N LYS A 144 -11.55 5.73 23.44
CA LYS A 144 -12.71 4.96 22.92
C LYS A 144 -13.44 5.59 21.72
N ASN A 145 -12.93 6.66 21.07
CA ASN A 145 -13.78 7.56 20.27
C ASN A 145 -13.51 7.62 18.76
N LYS A 146 -12.91 6.62 18.14
CA LYS A 146 -12.93 6.56 16.68
C LYS A 146 -13.74 5.33 16.25
N ASN A 147 -14.92 5.58 15.67
CA ASN A 147 -15.72 4.56 15.00
C ASN A 147 -15.00 4.11 13.71
N TYR A 148 -14.01 3.23 13.84
CA TYR A 148 -13.43 2.57 12.70
C TYR A 148 -14.41 1.53 12.18
N LYS A 149 -14.95 1.76 11.00
CA LYS A 149 -15.76 0.76 10.29
C LYS A 149 -14.86 -0.05 9.38
N ASP A 150 -15.04 -1.35 9.38
CA ASP A 150 -14.44 -2.22 8.37
C ASP A 150 -14.97 -1.80 7.00
N LYS A 151 -14.06 -1.40 6.11
CA LYS A 151 -14.40 -0.94 4.75
C LYS A 151 -14.32 -2.13 3.82
N ASN A 152 -15.42 -2.87 3.71
CA ASN A 152 -15.44 -4.08 2.89
C ASN A 152 -15.48 -3.81 1.38
N VAL A 153 -15.92 -2.61 0.96
CA VAL A 153 -16.03 -2.25 -0.47
C VAL A 153 -15.71 -0.76 -0.64
N SER A 154 -14.82 -0.46 -1.58
CA SER A 154 -14.54 0.92 -1.99
C SER A 154 -15.74 1.50 -2.73
N LYS A 155 -16.21 2.68 -2.32
CA LYS A 155 -17.32 3.39 -2.95
C LYS A 155 -16.79 4.19 -4.13
N GLY A 156 -17.27 3.92 -5.36
CA GLY A 156 -16.93 4.73 -6.53
C GLY A 156 -17.56 6.12 -6.51
N LEU A 157 -17.11 7.00 -7.41
CA LEU A 157 -17.77 8.26 -7.72
C LEU A 157 -19.10 8.00 -8.44
N ASP A 158 -20.05 8.94 -8.36
CA ASP A 158 -21.33 8.86 -9.03
C ASP A 158 -21.16 8.63 -10.55
N GLU A 159 -21.69 7.50 -11.05
CA GLU A 159 -21.46 7.06 -12.43
C GLU A 159 -22.16 7.95 -13.45
N ASN A 160 -23.29 8.59 -13.12
CA ASN A 160 -24.02 9.45 -14.04
C ASN A 160 -23.26 10.76 -14.27
N ARG A 161 -22.87 11.43 -13.19
CA ARG A 161 -22.05 12.65 -13.26
C ARG A 161 -20.69 12.38 -13.91
N LEU A 162 -20.09 11.24 -13.59
CA LEU A 162 -18.83 10.84 -14.19
C LEU A 162 -18.96 10.61 -15.70
N LYS A 163 -20.08 10.01 -16.15
CA LYS A 163 -20.39 9.84 -17.57
C LYS A 163 -20.49 11.20 -18.30
N GLU A 164 -21.22 12.14 -17.71
CA GLU A 164 -21.36 13.49 -18.28
C GLU A 164 -20.00 14.20 -18.36
N ALA A 165 -19.20 14.12 -17.29
CA ALA A 165 -17.86 14.69 -17.25
C ALA A 165 -16.94 14.11 -18.34
N LEU A 166 -16.87 12.78 -18.45
CA LEU A 166 -16.05 12.09 -19.46
C LEU A 166 -16.51 12.41 -20.88
N THR A 167 -17.82 12.43 -21.13
CA THR A 167 -18.40 12.77 -22.45
C THR A 167 -18.07 14.23 -22.83
N SER A 168 -18.11 15.16 -21.88
CA SER A 168 -17.85 16.60 -22.13
C SER A 168 -16.45 16.88 -22.65
N ILE A 169 -15.49 16.02 -22.35
CA ILE A 169 -14.10 16.12 -22.80
C ILE A 169 -13.75 15.13 -23.93
N GLY A 170 -14.75 14.41 -24.46
CA GLY A 170 -14.55 13.43 -25.53
C GLY A 170 -13.83 12.14 -25.08
N PHE A 171 -13.89 11.80 -23.80
CA PHE A 171 -13.30 10.59 -23.27
C PHE A 171 -14.28 9.42 -23.39
N ASP A 172 -14.02 8.52 -24.33
CA ASP A 172 -14.85 7.34 -24.59
C ASP A 172 -14.46 6.16 -23.67
N ILE A 173 -14.72 6.33 -22.37
CA ILE A 173 -14.48 5.30 -21.36
C ILE A 173 -15.75 5.13 -20.53
N HIS A 174 -16.13 3.88 -20.27
CA HIS A 174 -17.26 3.58 -19.42
C HIS A 174 -17.00 4.06 -17.97
N PRO A 175 -17.95 4.78 -17.31
CA PRO A 175 -17.74 5.35 -15.97
C PRO A 175 -17.30 4.34 -14.92
N LYS A 176 -17.85 3.12 -14.98
CA LYS A 176 -17.45 2.03 -14.08
C LYS A 176 -15.98 1.60 -14.28
N GLU A 177 -15.50 1.56 -15.51
CA GLU A 177 -14.10 1.24 -15.81
C GLU A 177 -13.18 2.35 -15.32
N PHE A 178 -13.60 3.61 -15.48
CA PHE A 178 -12.86 4.74 -14.96
C PHE A 178 -12.80 4.74 -13.43
N ASN A 179 -13.92 4.49 -12.74
CA ASN A 179 -13.95 4.30 -11.29
C ASN A 179 -13.02 3.16 -10.84
N ASN A 180 -13.07 2.03 -11.54
CA ASN A 180 -12.18 0.89 -11.25
C ASN A 180 -10.72 1.26 -11.43
N PHE A 181 -10.39 2.06 -12.45
CA PHE A 181 -9.03 2.57 -12.64
C PHE A 181 -8.60 3.43 -11.46
N LEU A 182 -9.42 4.42 -11.03
CA LEU A 182 -9.09 5.31 -9.92
C LEU A 182 -8.81 4.52 -8.63
N VAL A 183 -9.71 3.62 -8.27
CA VAL A 183 -9.58 2.78 -7.06
C VAL A 183 -8.35 1.89 -7.17
N SER A 184 -8.20 1.15 -8.28
CA SER A 184 -7.12 0.17 -8.46
C SER A 184 -5.74 0.81 -8.52
N ALA A 185 -5.62 2.02 -9.08
CA ALA A 185 -4.35 2.75 -9.13
C ALA A 185 -3.88 3.15 -7.73
N ILE A 186 -4.81 3.59 -6.86
CA ILE A 186 -4.50 4.01 -5.50
C ILE A 186 -4.18 2.78 -4.62
N GLU A 187 -5.01 1.73 -4.67
CA GLU A 187 -4.80 0.49 -3.94
C GLU A 187 -3.47 -0.17 -4.35
N GLY A 188 -3.17 -0.23 -5.65
CA GLY A 188 -1.96 -0.86 -6.17
C GLY A 188 -0.68 -0.18 -5.69
N ARG A 189 -0.66 1.15 -5.66
CA ARG A 189 0.49 1.91 -5.13
C ARG A 189 0.72 1.64 -3.65
N GLU A 190 -0.34 1.69 -2.83
CA GLU A 190 -0.23 1.48 -1.38
C GLU A 190 0.16 0.02 -1.07
N PHE A 191 -0.37 -0.93 -1.82
CA PHE A 191 0.01 -2.34 -1.69
C PHE A 191 1.50 -2.55 -2.00
N LEU A 192 1.99 -2.05 -3.14
CA LEU A 192 3.40 -2.19 -3.49
C LEU A 192 4.33 -1.50 -2.50
N LYS A 193 3.97 -0.33 -2.02
CA LYS A 193 4.75 0.35 -0.98
C LYS A 193 4.89 -0.52 0.27
N PHE A 194 3.82 -1.20 0.67
CA PHE A 194 3.83 -2.11 1.81
C PHE A 194 4.72 -3.33 1.56
N GLU A 195 4.58 -3.98 0.40
CA GLU A 195 5.40 -5.15 0.02
C GLU A 195 6.90 -4.80 -0.06
N PHE A 196 7.26 -3.63 -0.60
CA PHE A 196 8.65 -3.16 -0.62
C PHE A 196 9.23 -3.02 0.78
N ILE A 197 8.48 -2.43 1.71
CA ILE A 197 8.93 -2.28 3.10
C ILE A 197 9.13 -3.65 3.75
N ILE A 198 8.32 -4.66 3.40
CA ILE A 198 8.52 -6.03 3.86
C ILE A 198 9.85 -6.59 3.37
N ILE A 199 10.15 -6.44 2.09
CA ILE A 199 11.36 -6.99 1.45
C ILE A 199 12.62 -6.31 2.01
N GLU A 200 12.59 -4.99 2.19
CA GLU A 200 13.75 -4.23 2.67
C GLU A 200 14.04 -4.41 4.18
N ARG A 201 13.08 -4.84 4.99
CA ARG A 201 13.15 -4.71 6.45
C ARG A 201 12.93 -6.00 7.25
N ARG A 202 12.70 -7.11 6.60
CA ARG A 202 12.64 -8.44 7.22
C ARG A 202 13.91 -9.23 6.99
#